data_f0904768bdf0ac49e14a474f768aeab4
#
_entry.id   f0904768bdf0ac49e14a474f768aeab4
#
_cell.length_a   1.000
_cell.length_b   1.000
_cell.length_c   1.000
_cell.angle_alpha   90.00
_cell.angle_beta   90.00
_cell.angle_gamma   90.00
#
_symmetry.space_group_name_H-M   'P 1'
#
loop_
_entity.id
_entity.type
_entity.pdbx_description
1 polymer ?
#
loop_
_entity_poly.entity_id
_entity_poly.type
_entity_poly.pdbx_seq_one_letter_code
_entity_poly.pdbx_strand_id
1 'polypeptide(L)'
;MRKGQVLFIVDPTQYEAAVRTAKAAVATAEAAVSTQQMTYDNKKELNKKQIISDYDLAMAENSLAQTKAQLAQAKAQLTTAQQNLSFTQVKSPSDGVINNIPYRVGALVSPSIATPMTTVSEIDEVYVYFSMTEKELLAMTKSGSTIKEEISKIPTIKLQLIDGSTYAMEGKVDAITGVIDQSTGSVSI
;
A
#
# COMPACT_ATOMS: atom_id res chain seq x y z
N MET A 1 19.17 -1.48 -3.35
CA MET A 1 18.30 -2.49 -2.76
C MET A 1 17.17 -2.81 -3.69
N ARG A 2 16.45 -3.93 -3.45
CA ARG A 2 15.34 -4.35 -4.29
C ARG A 2 14.01 -4.19 -3.55
N LYS A 3 12.95 -3.92 -4.28
CA LYS A 3 11.58 -3.88 -3.77
C LYS A 3 11.24 -5.16 -3.00
N GLY A 4 10.66 -5.02 -1.82
CA GLY A 4 10.33 -6.14 -0.93
C GLY A 4 11.49 -6.68 -0.08
N GLN A 5 12.70 -6.17 -0.25
CA GLN A 5 13.84 -6.52 0.60
C GLN A 5 13.60 -6.04 2.03
N VAL A 6 13.80 -6.92 3.02
CA VAL A 6 13.67 -6.56 4.44
C VAL A 6 14.81 -5.63 4.84
N LEU A 7 14.47 -4.49 5.42
CA LEU A 7 15.39 -3.45 5.86
C LEU A 7 15.60 -3.48 7.38
N PHE A 8 14.50 -3.61 8.11
CA PHE A 8 14.51 -3.64 9.58
C PHE A 8 13.59 -4.75 10.07
N ILE A 9 13.95 -5.28 11.22
CA ILE A 9 13.13 -6.23 11.96
C ILE A 9 12.86 -5.60 13.33
N VAL A 10 11.60 -5.33 13.61
CA VAL A 10 11.11 -4.90 14.92
C VAL A 10 10.80 -6.16 15.74
N ASP A 11 10.99 -6.13 17.06
CA ASP A 11 10.72 -7.28 17.94
C ASP A 11 9.30 -7.84 17.70
N PRO A 12 9.17 -9.07 17.17
CA PRO A 12 7.87 -9.64 16.82
C PRO A 12 7.17 -10.33 17.98
N THR A 13 7.82 -10.47 19.15
CA THR A 13 7.39 -11.37 20.25
C THR A 13 5.94 -11.13 20.68
N GLN A 14 5.55 -9.88 20.87
CA GLN A 14 4.17 -9.54 21.25
C GLN A 14 3.17 -9.82 20.14
N TYR A 15 3.54 -9.53 18.89
CA TYR A 15 2.67 -9.75 17.72
C TYR A 15 2.49 -11.23 17.42
N GLU A 16 3.53 -12.05 17.59
CA GLU A 16 3.42 -13.50 17.48
C GLU A 16 2.49 -14.09 18.55
N ALA A 17 2.58 -13.58 19.79
CA ALA A 17 1.67 -13.99 20.86
C ALA A 17 0.21 -13.63 20.51
N ALA A 18 -0.04 -12.44 19.99
CA ALA A 18 -1.37 -12.02 19.54
C ALA A 18 -1.91 -12.92 18.41
N VAL A 19 -1.08 -13.30 17.45
CA VAL A 19 -1.46 -14.25 16.39
C VAL A 19 -1.80 -15.62 16.96
N ARG A 20 -1.02 -16.14 17.92
CA ARG A 20 -1.33 -17.43 18.59
C ARG A 20 -2.67 -17.38 19.30
N THR A 21 -2.95 -16.30 20.04
CA THR A 21 -4.23 -16.09 20.73
C THR A 21 -5.40 -16.02 19.75
N ALA A 22 -5.26 -15.24 18.68
CA ALA A 22 -6.30 -15.14 17.66
C ALA A 22 -6.54 -16.47 16.93
N LYS A 23 -5.49 -17.26 16.66
CA LYS A 23 -5.65 -18.62 16.09
C LYS A 23 -6.42 -19.55 17.04
N ALA A 24 -6.16 -19.49 18.33
CA ALA A 24 -6.91 -20.28 19.31
C ALA A 24 -8.39 -19.88 19.34
N ALA A 25 -8.69 -18.58 19.26
CA ALA A 25 -10.07 -18.09 19.19
C ALA A 25 -10.80 -18.58 17.93
N VAL A 26 -10.13 -18.61 16.78
CA VAL A 26 -10.68 -19.19 15.54
C VAL A 26 -10.97 -20.66 15.71
N ALA A 27 -10.04 -21.43 16.28
CA ALA A 27 -10.25 -22.88 16.50
C ALA A 27 -11.45 -23.15 17.43
N THR A 28 -11.62 -22.36 18.50
CA THR A 28 -12.78 -22.44 19.39
C THR A 28 -14.09 -22.13 18.64
N ALA A 29 -14.10 -21.05 17.83
CA ALA A 29 -15.27 -20.68 17.05
C ALA A 29 -15.60 -21.72 15.96
N GLU A 30 -14.61 -22.36 15.34
CA GLU A 30 -14.80 -23.45 14.38
C GLU A 30 -15.44 -24.69 15.03
N ALA A 31 -14.98 -25.06 16.22
CA ALA A 31 -15.59 -26.14 16.99
C ALA A 31 -17.06 -25.83 17.36
N ALA A 32 -17.35 -24.57 17.75
CA ALA A 32 -18.72 -24.15 18.03
C ALA A 32 -19.62 -24.22 16.79
N VAL A 33 -19.14 -23.77 15.62
CA VAL A 33 -19.88 -23.91 14.36
C VAL A 33 -20.11 -25.37 14.01
N SER A 34 -19.14 -26.24 14.18
CA SER A 34 -19.28 -27.68 13.94
C SER A 34 -20.39 -28.30 14.79
N THR A 35 -20.43 -27.96 16.09
CA THR A 35 -21.47 -28.42 17.01
C THR A 35 -22.86 -27.93 16.61
N GLN A 36 -22.98 -26.63 16.27
CA GLN A 36 -24.26 -26.07 15.83
C GLN A 36 -24.71 -26.58 14.47
N GLN A 37 -23.76 -26.85 13.58
CA GLN A 37 -24.06 -27.46 12.28
C GLN A 37 -24.67 -28.86 12.46
N MET A 38 -24.07 -29.71 13.32
CA MET A 38 -24.65 -31.05 13.64
C MET A 38 -26.05 -30.93 14.27
N THR A 39 -26.25 -29.97 15.16
CA THR A 39 -27.55 -29.71 15.77
C THR A 39 -28.58 -29.31 14.72
N TYR A 40 -28.22 -28.40 13.82
CA TYR A 40 -29.09 -28.00 12.71
C TYR A 40 -29.42 -29.15 11.79
N ASP A 41 -28.42 -29.95 11.39
CA ASP A 41 -28.61 -31.08 10.47
C ASP A 41 -29.53 -32.14 11.09
N ASN A 42 -29.34 -32.46 12.37
CA ASN A 42 -30.23 -33.39 13.10
C ASN A 42 -31.67 -32.86 13.16
N LYS A 43 -31.87 -31.59 13.51
CA LYS A 43 -33.21 -30.96 13.53
C LYS A 43 -33.83 -30.94 12.14
N LYS A 44 -33.07 -30.68 11.11
CA LYS A 44 -33.53 -30.71 9.72
C LYS A 44 -34.07 -32.08 9.33
N GLU A 45 -33.39 -33.16 9.72
CA GLU A 45 -33.87 -34.53 9.46
C GLU A 45 -35.14 -34.87 10.28
N LEU A 46 -35.24 -34.38 11.54
CA LEU A 46 -36.45 -34.57 12.36
C LEU A 46 -37.64 -33.77 11.81
N ASN A 47 -37.41 -32.57 11.30
CA ASN A 47 -38.43 -31.74 10.67
C ASN A 47 -38.97 -32.39 9.38
N LYS A 48 -38.10 -32.94 8.53
CA LYS A 48 -38.53 -33.69 7.34
C LYS A 48 -39.45 -34.89 7.68
N LYS A 49 -39.26 -35.47 8.86
CA LYS A 49 -40.11 -36.54 9.38
C LYS A 49 -41.33 -36.03 10.14
N GLN A 50 -41.59 -34.70 10.15
CA GLN A 50 -42.69 -34.02 10.86
C GLN A 50 -42.68 -34.28 12.37
N ILE A 51 -41.50 -34.54 12.97
CA ILE A 51 -41.35 -34.77 14.43
C ILE A 51 -41.19 -33.45 15.18
N ILE A 52 -40.62 -32.45 14.55
CA ILE A 52 -40.46 -31.07 15.13
C ILE A 52 -41.08 -30.02 14.23
N SER A 53 -41.40 -28.86 14.82
CA SER A 53 -42.01 -27.73 14.14
C SER A 53 -40.99 -27.00 13.23
N ASP A 54 -41.52 -26.24 12.24
CA ASP A 54 -40.69 -25.36 11.41
C ASP A 54 -40.06 -24.23 12.28
N TYR A 55 -40.71 -23.84 13.37
CA TYR A 55 -40.15 -22.91 14.32
C TYR A 55 -38.86 -23.43 14.98
N ASP A 56 -38.85 -24.69 15.41
CA ASP A 56 -37.65 -25.31 16.02
C ASP A 56 -36.48 -25.41 15.05
N LEU A 57 -36.80 -25.67 13.77
CA LEU A 57 -35.79 -25.68 12.71
C LEU A 57 -35.23 -24.25 12.48
N ALA A 58 -36.10 -23.25 12.35
CA ALA A 58 -35.69 -21.86 12.17
C ALA A 58 -34.84 -21.34 13.35
N MET A 59 -35.14 -21.74 14.57
CA MET A 59 -34.33 -21.42 15.76
C MET A 59 -32.93 -22.02 15.67
N ALA A 60 -32.80 -23.26 15.18
CA ALA A 60 -31.49 -23.90 14.99
C ALA A 60 -30.70 -23.24 13.86
N GLU A 61 -31.36 -22.84 12.78
CA GLU A 61 -30.75 -22.11 11.68
C GLU A 61 -30.19 -20.75 12.14
N ASN A 62 -30.98 -19.99 12.90
CA ASN A 62 -30.55 -18.72 13.47
C ASN A 62 -29.37 -18.89 14.43
N SER A 63 -29.37 -19.94 15.27
CA SER A 63 -28.25 -20.26 16.16
C SER A 63 -26.98 -20.60 15.37
N LEU A 64 -27.11 -21.35 14.30
CA LEU A 64 -26.00 -21.66 13.39
C LEU A 64 -25.48 -20.39 12.70
N ALA A 65 -26.37 -19.53 12.23
CA ALA A 65 -26.00 -18.25 11.61
C ALA A 65 -25.24 -17.35 12.61
N GLN A 66 -25.67 -17.31 13.86
CA GLN A 66 -25.00 -16.56 14.92
C GLN A 66 -23.59 -17.08 15.19
N THR A 67 -23.40 -18.41 15.29
CA THR A 67 -22.05 -18.98 15.50
C THR A 67 -21.15 -18.81 14.27
N LYS A 68 -21.69 -18.86 13.05
CA LYS A 68 -20.95 -18.53 11.84
C LYS A 68 -20.50 -17.06 11.82
N ALA A 69 -21.32 -16.13 12.28
CA ALA A 69 -20.95 -14.73 12.41
C ALA A 69 -19.81 -14.53 13.46
N GLN A 70 -19.86 -15.26 14.57
CA GLN A 70 -18.78 -15.25 15.56
C GLN A 70 -17.47 -15.79 15.00
N LEU A 71 -17.53 -16.86 14.19
CA LEU A 71 -16.35 -17.37 13.48
C LEU A 71 -15.78 -16.35 12.50
N ALA A 72 -16.64 -15.65 11.75
CA ALA A 72 -16.20 -14.58 10.86
C ALA A 72 -15.50 -13.45 11.61
N GLN A 73 -16.01 -13.07 12.76
CA GLN A 73 -15.38 -12.09 13.65
C GLN A 73 -14.01 -12.56 14.14
N ALA A 74 -13.88 -13.80 14.60
CA ALA A 74 -12.60 -14.36 15.04
C ALA A 74 -11.58 -14.41 13.90
N LYS A 75 -12.00 -14.78 12.69
CA LYS A 75 -11.14 -14.75 11.49
C LYS A 75 -10.68 -13.34 11.13
N ALA A 76 -11.54 -12.34 11.25
CA ALA A 76 -11.16 -10.93 11.04
C ALA A 76 -10.09 -10.49 12.06
N GLN A 77 -10.25 -10.86 13.32
CA GLN A 77 -9.26 -10.57 14.37
C GLN A 77 -7.91 -11.25 14.08
N LEU A 78 -7.92 -12.50 13.61
CA LEU A 78 -6.70 -13.20 13.19
C LEU A 78 -6.01 -12.47 12.04
N THR A 79 -6.76 -12.05 11.03
CA THR A 79 -6.22 -11.27 9.90
C THR A 79 -5.55 -9.99 10.38
N THR A 80 -6.18 -9.24 11.29
CA THR A 80 -5.60 -8.04 11.88
C THR A 80 -4.31 -8.34 12.65
N ALA A 81 -4.30 -9.40 13.46
CA ALA A 81 -3.09 -9.80 14.19
C ALA A 81 -1.95 -10.20 13.25
N GLN A 82 -2.25 -10.90 12.15
CA GLN A 82 -1.26 -11.28 11.12
C GLN A 82 -0.71 -10.06 10.38
N GLN A 83 -1.57 -9.08 10.07
CA GLN A 83 -1.13 -7.82 9.45
C GLN A 83 -0.19 -7.06 10.38
N ASN A 84 -0.52 -6.94 11.66
CA ASN A 84 0.34 -6.30 12.64
C ASN A 84 1.70 -7.01 12.77
N LEU A 85 1.72 -8.34 12.75
CA LEU A 85 2.95 -9.11 12.70
C LEU A 85 3.74 -8.86 11.42
N SER A 86 3.09 -8.70 10.27
CA SER A 86 3.78 -8.42 9.02
C SER A 86 4.50 -7.06 9.03
N PHE A 87 3.98 -6.08 9.77
CA PHE A 87 4.60 -4.76 9.92
C PHE A 87 5.86 -4.77 10.79
N THR A 88 6.13 -5.84 11.55
CA THR A 88 7.41 -5.99 12.24
C THR A 88 8.59 -6.18 11.29
N GLN A 89 8.32 -6.61 10.05
CA GLN A 89 9.30 -6.68 8.98
C GLN A 89 9.12 -5.48 8.05
N VAL A 90 9.91 -4.45 8.27
CA VAL A 90 9.91 -3.26 7.40
C VAL A 90 10.64 -3.59 6.11
N LYS A 91 9.91 -3.52 4.99
CA LYS A 91 10.42 -3.85 3.65
C LYS A 91 10.54 -2.60 2.79
N SER A 92 11.46 -2.63 1.82
CA SER A 92 11.57 -1.54 0.84
C SER A 92 10.33 -1.47 -0.05
N PRO A 93 9.72 -0.28 -0.23
CA PRO A 93 8.59 -0.10 -1.14
C PRO A 93 8.98 -0.08 -2.62
N SER A 94 10.22 0.30 -2.95
CA SER A 94 10.75 0.42 -4.31
C SER A 94 12.18 -0.12 -4.41
N ASP A 95 12.66 -0.27 -5.63
CA ASP A 95 14.09 -0.42 -5.91
C ASP A 95 14.78 0.92 -5.65
N GLY A 96 16.07 0.90 -5.31
CA GLY A 96 16.79 2.15 -5.10
C GLY A 96 17.96 2.04 -4.12
N VAL A 97 18.42 3.19 -3.64
CA VAL A 97 19.53 3.31 -2.69
C VAL A 97 19.04 3.80 -1.36
N ILE A 98 19.49 3.14 -0.30
CA ILE A 98 19.28 3.62 1.09
C ILE A 98 20.21 4.80 1.34
N ASN A 99 19.65 5.84 1.93
CA ASN A 99 20.42 6.97 2.37
C ASN A 99 21.01 6.69 3.78
N ASN A 100 20.58 7.38 4.80
CA ASN A 100 21.09 7.26 6.16
C ASN A 100 20.23 6.32 7.00
N ILE A 101 20.86 5.55 7.89
CA ILE A 101 20.21 4.72 8.91
C ILE A 101 20.56 5.30 10.29
N PRO A 102 19.72 6.20 10.83
CA PRO A 102 20.03 6.86 12.11
C PRO A 102 19.85 5.93 13.32
N TYR A 103 19.04 4.89 13.18
CA TYR A 103 18.71 3.98 14.28
C TYR A 103 19.65 2.77 14.31
N ARG A 104 20.12 2.41 15.52
CA ARG A 104 20.91 1.22 15.77
C ARG A 104 20.06 0.09 16.32
N VAL A 105 20.57 -1.12 16.28
CA VAL A 105 19.94 -2.29 16.92
C VAL A 105 19.72 -2.02 18.40
N GLY A 106 18.50 -2.27 18.88
CA GLY A 106 18.05 -1.96 20.25
C GLY A 106 17.43 -0.58 20.43
N ALA A 107 17.38 0.27 19.40
CA ALA A 107 16.69 1.54 19.48
C ALA A 107 15.16 1.34 19.54
N LEU A 108 14.51 2.13 20.38
CA LEU A 108 13.05 2.17 20.44
C LEU A 108 12.51 2.94 19.21
N VAL A 109 11.60 2.32 18.48
CA VAL A 109 10.90 2.95 17.36
C VAL A 109 9.39 3.00 17.63
N SER A 110 8.75 4.07 17.19
CA SER A 110 7.32 4.31 17.40
C SER A 110 6.75 5.04 16.17
N PRO A 111 5.47 4.83 15.83
CA PRO A 111 4.82 5.57 14.73
C PRO A 111 4.80 7.09 14.91
N SER A 112 4.97 7.59 16.13
CA SER A 112 4.99 9.02 16.45
C SER A 112 6.37 9.68 16.33
N ILE A 113 7.41 8.95 15.97
CA ILE A 113 8.76 9.50 15.78
C ILE A 113 8.78 10.32 14.48
N ALA A 114 9.20 11.59 14.60
CA ALA A 114 9.27 12.51 13.47
C ALA A 114 10.37 12.16 12.45
N THR A 115 11.44 11.48 12.88
CA THR A 115 12.55 11.09 12.02
C THR A 115 12.27 9.73 11.39
N PRO A 116 12.27 9.58 10.06
CA PRO A 116 12.07 8.29 9.43
C PRO A 116 13.22 7.32 9.76
N MET A 117 12.93 6.01 9.79
CA MET A 117 13.94 4.98 10.03
C MET A 117 15.03 4.96 8.96
N THR A 118 14.66 5.22 7.74
CA THR A 118 15.55 5.47 6.59
C THR A 118 14.76 6.08 5.45
N THR A 119 15.46 6.64 4.47
CA THR A 119 14.90 7.07 3.19
C THR A 119 15.45 6.19 2.08
N VAL A 120 14.55 5.79 1.19
CA VAL A 120 14.90 5.07 -0.03
C VAL A 120 14.73 6.04 -1.18
N SER A 121 15.80 6.26 -1.95
CA SER A 121 15.77 7.07 -3.16
C SER A 121 15.78 6.14 -4.36
N GLU A 122 14.76 6.24 -5.18
CA GLU A 122 14.73 5.62 -6.50
C GLU A 122 15.61 6.46 -7.42
N ILE A 123 16.54 5.80 -8.10
CA ILE A 123 17.54 6.49 -8.92
C ILE A 123 17.44 6.10 -10.41
N ASP A 124 16.47 5.27 -10.76
CA ASP A 124 16.29 4.78 -12.13
C ASP A 124 15.76 5.87 -13.06
N GLU A 125 14.93 6.77 -12.51
CA GLU A 125 14.42 7.93 -13.22
C GLU A 125 14.78 9.20 -12.44
N VAL A 126 15.30 10.20 -13.16
CA VAL A 126 15.70 11.49 -12.60
C VAL A 126 14.92 12.60 -13.28
N TYR A 127 14.27 13.45 -12.51
CA TYR A 127 13.61 14.66 -13.02
C TYR A 127 14.58 15.81 -13.01
N VAL A 128 14.71 16.46 -14.17
CA VAL A 128 15.51 17.68 -14.33
C VAL A 128 14.58 18.85 -14.56
N TYR A 129 14.62 19.83 -13.68
CA TYR A 129 13.83 21.05 -13.78
C TYR A 129 14.67 22.15 -14.43
N PHE A 130 14.13 22.77 -15.45
CA PHE A 130 14.73 23.94 -16.08
C PHE A 130 13.66 25.01 -16.37
N SER A 131 14.08 26.26 -16.41
CA SER A 131 13.17 27.39 -16.63
C SER A 131 13.24 27.83 -18.08
N MET A 132 12.07 28.06 -18.66
CA MET A 132 11.91 28.65 -20.00
C MET A 132 11.25 30.03 -19.85
N THR A 133 11.73 31.02 -20.60
CA THR A 133 11.11 32.35 -20.57
C THR A 133 9.77 32.38 -21.27
N GLU A 134 8.88 33.30 -20.87
CA GLU A 134 7.57 33.50 -21.50
C GLU A 134 7.72 33.77 -23.01
N LYS A 135 8.76 34.50 -23.42
CA LYS A 135 9.03 34.77 -24.83
C LYS A 135 9.30 33.51 -25.64
N GLU A 136 10.05 32.57 -25.09
CA GLU A 136 10.34 31.27 -25.72
C GLU A 136 9.07 30.42 -25.79
N LEU A 137 8.31 30.38 -24.69
CA LEU A 137 7.03 29.67 -24.65
C LEU A 137 6.05 30.19 -25.70
N LEU A 138 5.90 31.52 -25.81
CA LEU A 138 5.06 32.15 -26.83
C LEU A 138 5.57 31.89 -28.26
N ALA A 139 6.87 31.81 -28.46
CA ALA A 139 7.45 31.46 -29.74
C ALA A 139 7.09 30.04 -30.17
N MET A 140 7.01 29.09 -29.23
CA MET A 140 6.59 27.70 -29.47
C MET A 140 5.09 27.59 -29.77
N THR A 141 4.24 28.38 -29.12
CA THR A 141 2.78 28.33 -29.24
C THR A 141 2.19 29.20 -30.37
N LYS A 142 3.04 29.90 -31.14
CA LYS A 142 2.60 30.80 -32.24
C LYS A 142 1.73 30.11 -33.31
N SER A 143 1.75 28.80 -33.42
CA SER A 143 0.95 28.05 -34.41
C SER A 143 -0.49 27.75 -33.96
N GLY A 144 -0.95 28.31 -32.83
CA GLY A 144 -2.33 28.08 -32.35
C GLY A 144 -2.54 26.70 -31.70
N SER A 145 -1.47 25.94 -31.52
CA SER A 145 -1.47 24.65 -30.83
C SER A 145 -1.48 24.84 -29.31
N THR A 146 -2.05 23.89 -28.61
CA THR A 146 -1.95 23.86 -27.15
C THR A 146 -0.52 23.50 -26.70
N ILE A 147 -0.08 24.01 -25.55
CA ILE A 147 1.24 23.70 -24.96
C ILE A 147 1.47 22.19 -24.93
N LYS A 148 0.45 21.41 -24.61
CA LYS A 148 0.51 19.95 -24.54
C LYS A 148 0.79 19.28 -25.89
N GLU A 149 0.25 19.84 -26.96
CA GLU A 149 0.49 19.35 -28.34
C GLU A 149 1.91 19.66 -28.82
N GLU A 150 2.43 20.85 -28.47
CA GLU A 150 3.80 21.22 -28.82
C GLU A 150 4.84 20.37 -28.05
N ILE A 151 4.59 20.09 -26.76
CA ILE A 151 5.44 19.18 -25.97
C ILE A 151 5.52 17.81 -26.63
N SER A 152 4.38 17.26 -27.06
CA SER A 152 4.35 15.92 -27.67
C SER A 152 5.11 15.84 -29.00
N LYS A 153 5.40 16.98 -29.62
CA LYS A 153 6.24 17.06 -30.85
C LYS A 153 7.73 17.09 -30.55
N ILE A 154 8.15 17.38 -29.32
CA ILE A 154 9.56 17.36 -28.91
C ILE A 154 9.97 15.91 -28.74
N PRO A 155 10.82 15.35 -29.61
CA PRO A 155 11.08 13.90 -29.58
C PRO A 155 11.90 13.50 -28.35
N THR A 156 13.03 14.13 -28.16
CA THR A 156 13.96 13.83 -27.04
C THR A 156 14.80 15.05 -26.70
N ILE A 157 15.20 15.14 -25.45
CA ILE A 157 16.08 16.20 -24.93
C ILE A 157 17.39 15.54 -24.50
N LYS A 158 18.51 16.20 -24.85
CA LYS A 158 19.83 15.82 -24.37
C LYS A 158 20.28 16.76 -23.27
N LEU A 159 20.76 16.20 -22.18
CA LEU A 159 21.27 16.97 -21.06
C LEU A 159 22.77 17.18 -21.23
N GLN A 160 23.21 18.45 -21.27
CA GLN A 160 24.60 18.82 -21.23
C GLN A 160 25.01 19.06 -19.77
N LEU A 161 26.05 18.38 -19.32
CA LEU A 161 26.59 18.54 -17.98
C LEU A 161 27.46 19.80 -17.89
N ILE A 162 27.79 20.21 -16.65
CA ILE A 162 28.56 21.42 -16.39
C ILE A 162 29.98 21.36 -16.96
N ASP A 163 30.50 20.18 -17.16
CA ASP A 163 31.82 19.92 -17.81
C ASP A 163 31.77 20.01 -19.34
N GLY A 164 30.59 20.30 -19.91
CA GLY A 164 30.38 20.35 -21.37
C GLY A 164 30.09 18.99 -22.01
N SER A 165 30.19 17.88 -21.29
CA SER A 165 29.85 16.56 -21.81
C SER A 165 28.33 16.39 -21.95
N THR A 166 27.90 15.57 -22.92
CA THR A 166 26.50 15.22 -23.10
C THR A 166 26.18 13.95 -22.30
N TYR A 167 25.14 14.01 -21.48
CA TYR A 167 24.67 12.82 -20.75
C TYR A 167 24.23 11.73 -21.73
N ALA A 168 24.62 10.50 -21.48
CA ALA A 168 24.44 9.39 -22.42
C ALA A 168 22.97 9.00 -22.64
N MET A 169 22.08 9.30 -21.67
CA MET A 169 20.65 9.00 -21.76
C MET A 169 19.88 10.21 -22.24
N GLU A 170 18.92 9.98 -23.12
CA GLU A 170 18.03 11.02 -23.62
C GLU A 170 16.81 11.13 -22.70
N GLY A 171 16.38 12.37 -22.44
CA GLY A 171 15.19 12.69 -21.66
C GLY A 171 13.97 13.00 -22.51
N LYS A 172 12.80 12.92 -21.89
CA LYS A 172 11.54 13.38 -22.47
C LYS A 172 10.95 14.49 -21.60
N VAL A 173 10.24 15.43 -22.22
CA VAL A 173 9.45 16.41 -21.47
C VAL A 173 8.24 15.70 -20.91
N ASP A 174 8.09 15.74 -19.59
CA ASP A 174 6.97 15.14 -18.88
C ASP A 174 5.85 16.17 -18.64
N ALA A 175 6.21 17.33 -18.08
CA ALA A 175 5.26 18.38 -17.75
C ALA A 175 5.85 19.79 -17.90
N ILE A 176 4.97 20.74 -18.18
CA ILE A 176 5.24 22.17 -18.03
C ILE A 176 4.28 22.72 -16.98
N THR A 177 4.81 23.50 -16.03
CA THR A 177 3.96 24.23 -15.10
C THR A 177 3.13 25.24 -15.86
N GLY A 178 1.79 25.12 -15.80
CA GLY A 178 0.87 26.03 -16.51
C GLY A 178 0.78 27.43 -15.88
N VAL A 179 1.65 27.77 -14.93
CA VAL A 179 1.68 29.06 -14.23
C VAL A 179 3.03 29.72 -14.46
N ILE A 180 2.98 30.95 -14.96
CA ILE A 180 4.16 31.79 -15.12
C ILE A 180 4.52 32.39 -13.76
N ASP A 181 5.74 32.19 -13.32
CA ASP A 181 6.26 32.87 -12.12
C ASP A 181 6.38 34.38 -12.42
N GLN A 182 5.57 35.20 -11.73
CA GLN A 182 5.48 36.63 -11.94
C GLN A 182 6.76 37.40 -11.57
N SER A 183 7.61 36.77 -10.74
CA SER A 183 8.87 37.42 -10.32
C SER A 183 9.98 37.23 -11.34
N THR A 184 9.99 36.12 -12.08
CA THR A 184 11.05 35.78 -13.03
C THR A 184 10.57 35.80 -14.48
N GLY A 185 9.26 35.89 -14.74
CA GLY A 185 8.68 35.79 -16.09
C GLY A 185 8.99 34.44 -16.78
N SER A 186 9.14 33.38 -16.00
CA SER A 186 9.53 32.06 -16.51
C SER A 186 8.54 30.97 -16.12
N VAL A 187 8.57 29.90 -16.88
CA VAL A 187 7.80 28.68 -16.67
C VAL A 187 8.76 27.52 -16.37
N SER A 188 8.46 26.69 -15.40
CA SER A 188 9.27 25.52 -15.09
C SER A 188 8.82 24.31 -15.92
N ILE A 189 9.79 23.62 -16.47
CA ILE A 189 9.61 22.40 -17.28
C ILE A 189 10.32 21.26 -16.58
#